data_8af0622ad9d1904381b4409b83a5afaf
#
_entry.id   8af0622ad9d1904381b4409b83a5afaf
#
_cell.length_a   1.000
_cell.length_b   1.000
_cell.length_c   1.000
_cell.angle_alpha   90.00
_cell.angle_beta   90.00
_cell.angle_gamma   90.00
#
_symmetry.space_group_name_H-M   'P 1'
#
loop_
_entity.id
_entity.type
_entity.pdbx_description
1 polymer ?
#
loop_
_entity_poly.entity_id
_entity_poly.type
_entity_poly.pdbx_seq_one_letter_code
_entity_poly.pdbx_strand_id
1 'polypeptide(L)'
;MPLRLPDGLPAIDILKRENINIEDMLAKEDDKRPLRIVILNLMPFKATTETDFIRILSNSPLLLDVNFMKLKSHASKHTPAEHMDRFYHTLEELSKENIDGMIVTGAPVEGMAFEEVDYWTELQEIFNWARENVRSTLYICWAAQAGLYHFYDIPKYPLPKKMFGIFPTIPLKPEQPLFRGFDDVFPMPQSRHTEVRREDIERVDDLEIIAESEESGVAIVRSRSRREFFITGHLEYAPDTLDTEYRRDLGKRDDVEVPKYYYREDNPDKGPLVTWRSHANLLFMNWVSWVLGSE
;
A
#
# COMPACT_ATOMS: atom_id res chain seq x y z
N MET A 1 -2.73 7.32 20.84
CA MET A 1 -3.03 7.65 19.43
C MET A 1 -4.27 6.90 19.02
N PRO A 2 -5.28 7.54 18.49
CA PRO A 2 -6.59 6.93 18.38
C PRO A 2 -6.81 6.26 16.99
N LEU A 3 -6.87 4.92 16.97
CA LEU A 3 -7.43 4.14 15.86
C LEU A 3 -8.74 3.48 16.30
N ARG A 4 -9.76 3.53 15.52
CA ARG A 4 -10.95 2.73 15.71
C ARG A 4 -10.86 1.52 14.77
N LEU A 5 -10.88 0.32 15.34
CA LEU A 5 -10.70 -0.95 14.62
C LEU A 5 -11.87 -1.88 14.94
N PRO A 6 -12.18 -2.85 14.05
CA PRO A 6 -13.16 -3.89 14.36
C PRO A 6 -12.75 -4.70 15.60
N ASP A 7 -13.71 -4.93 16.50
CA ASP A 7 -13.47 -5.69 17.72
C ASP A 7 -13.00 -7.12 17.44
N GLY A 8 -11.90 -7.51 18.10
CA GLY A 8 -11.32 -8.85 18.00
C GLY A 8 -10.54 -9.09 16.69
N LEU A 9 -10.13 -8.03 15.99
CA LEU A 9 -9.22 -8.16 14.85
C LEU A 9 -7.87 -8.74 15.31
N PRO A 10 -7.38 -9.85 14.71
CA PRO A 10 -6.15 -10.52 15.14
C PRO A 10 -4.91 -9.62 15.14
N ALA A 11 -4.85 -8.63 14.25
CA ALA A 11 -3.78 -7.64 14.21
C ALA A 11 -3.61 -6.89 15.53
N ILE A 12 -4.66 -6.67 16.32
CA ILE A 12 -4.61 -5.98 17.62
C ILE A 12 -3.66 -6.68 18.57
N ASP A 13 -3.74 -8.00 18.69
CA ASP A 13 -2.89 -8.78 19.62
C ASP A 13 -1.43 -8.80 19.17
N ILE A 14 -1.18 -8.78 17.86
CA ILE A 14 0.18 -8.70 17.28
C ILE A 14 0.78 -7.34 17.64
N LEU A 15 0.07 -6.27 17.41
CA LEU A 15 0.54 -4.90 17.61
C LEU A 15 0.76 -4.56 19.11
N LYS A 16 -0.06 -5.11 20.00
CA LYS A 16 0.18 -5.02 21.44
C LYS A 16 1.51 -5.66 21.86
N ARG A 17 1.88 -6.79 21.25
CA ARG A 17 3.19 -7.44 21.45
C ARG A 17 4.36 -6.61 20.93
N GLU A 18 4.13 -5.78 19.93
CA GLU A 18 5.10 -4.82 19.41
C GLU A 18 5.17 -3.51 20.22
N ASN A 19 4.52 -3.43 21.38
CA ASN A 19 4.38 -2.23 22.23
C ASN A 19 3.70 -1.05 21.52
N ILE A 20 2.86 -1.34 20.52
CA ILE A 20 2.00 -0.35 19.90
C ILE A 20 0.74 -0.26 20.72
N ASN A 21 0.53 0.91 21.33
CA ASN A 21 -0.64 1.11 22.19
C ASN A 21 -1.89 1.35 21.36
N ILE A 22 -2.79 0.36 21.35
CA ILE A 22 -4.08 0.42 20.65
C ILE A 22 -5.23 0.65 21.65
N GLU A 23 -5.04 0.39 22.95
CA GLU A 23 -6.11 0.47 23.96
C GLU A 23 -6.50 1.89 24.37
N ASP A 24 -5.60 2.85 24.28
CA ASP A 24 -5.92 4.27 24.52
C ASP A 24 -6.83 4.92 23.48
N MET A 25 -7.29 4.12 22.56
CA MET A 25 -8.12 4.53 21.43
C MET A 25 -9.60 4.46 21.69
N LEU A 26 -10.02 3.88 22.79
CA LEU A 26 -11.39 3.99 23.31
C LEU A 26 -11.58 5.35 23.98
N ALA A 27 -11.01 6.39 23.29
CA ALA A 27 -10.84 7.57 23.91
C ALA A 27 -11.94 8.55 23.98
N LYS A 28 -11.85 9.32 24.90
CA LYS A 28 -12.46 10.65 25.07
C LYS A 28 -13.18 11.12 23.80
N GLU A 29 -14.46 11.31 23.95
CA GLU A 29 -15.33 12.06 23.05
C GLU A 29 -14.66 13.41 22.69
N ASP A 30 -13.80 13.37 21.69
CA ASP A 30 -13.42 14.56 20.97
C ASP A 30 -14.52 14.76 19.94
N ASP A 31 -15.11 15.95 19.89
CA ASP A 31 -16.23 16.31 19.02
C ASP A 31 -15.94 16.18 17.50
N LYS A 32 -14.76 15.68 17.15
CA LYS A 32 -14.33 15.49 15.77
C LYS A 32 -14.63 14.10 15.26
N ARG A 33 -15.37 14.04 14.17
CA ARG A 33 -15.58 12.79 13.42
C ARG A 33 -14.22 12.15 13.05
N PRO A 34 -14.02 10.86 13.30
CA PRO A 34 -12.82 10.17 12.85
C PRO A 34 -12.70 10.22 11.32
N LEU A 35 -11.47 10.28 10.80
CA LEU A 35 -11.24 10.07 9.37
C LEU A 35 -11.43 8.59 9.05
N ARG A 36 -12.34 8.30 8.13
CA ARG A 36 -12.59 6.93 7.72
C ARG A 36 -11.68 6.55 6.58
N ILE A 37 -10.84 5.56 6.86
CA ILE A 37 -9.90 4.96 5.91
C ILE A 37 -10.38 3.56 5.56
N VAL A 38 -10.54 3.30 4.27
CA VAL A 38 -10.89 1.97 3.76
C VAL A 38 -9.68 1.35 3.08
N ILE A 39 -9.39 0.09 3.40
CA ILE A 39 -8.30 -0.67 2.78
C ILE A 39 -8.92 -1.80 1.94
N LEU A 40 -8.90 -1.66 0.60
CA LEU A 40 -9.20 -2.76 -0.31
C LEU A 40 -8.00 -3.70 -0.32
N ASN A 41 -8.13 -4.80 0.39
CA ASN A 41 -7.06 -5.76 0.57
C ASN A 41 -7.15 -6.88 -0.47
N LEU A 42 -6.31 -6.82 -1.51
CA LEU A 42 -6.23 -7.81 -2.59
C LEU A 42 -5.20 -8.91 -2.30
N MET A 43 -4.41 -8.77 -1.23
CA MET A 43 -3.38 -9.74 -0.87
C MET A 43 -3.96 -11.07 -0.40
N PRO A 44 -3.29 -12.21 -0.66
CA PRO A 44 -3.82 -13.53 -0.30
C PRO A 44 -3.82 -13.78 1.22
N PHE A 45 -2.80 -13.30 1.94
CA PHE A 45 -2.67 -13.43 3.40
C PHE A 45 -3.16 -12.18 4.10
N LYS A 46 -4.50 -12.09 4.29
CA LYS A 46 -5.17 -10.88 4.78
C LYS A 46 -4.61 -10.38 6.10
N ALA A 47 -4.46 -11.25 7.10
CA ALA A 47 -4.04 -10.89 8.45
C ALA A 47 -2.63 -10.23 8.49
N THR A 48 -1.71 -10.65 7.63
CA THR A 48 -0.39 -10.03 7.52
C THR A 48 -0.53 -8.60 7.01
N THR A 49 -1.24 -8.41 5.91
CA THR A 49 -1.47 -7.10 5.30
C THR A 49 -2.24 -6.16 6.24
N GLU A 50 -3.25 -6.66 6.94
CA GLU A 50 -3.97 -5.92 8.00
C GLU A 50 -2.99 -5.39 9.04
N THR A 51 -2.13 -6.27 9.55
CA THR A 51 -1.14 -5.92 10.57
C THR A 51 -0.17 -4.85 10.07
N ASP A 52 0.31 -4.97 8.83
CA ASP A 52 1.27 -4.02 8.24
C ASP A 52 0.65 -2.62 8.10
N PHE A 53 -0.56 -2.52 7.55
CA PHE A 53 -1.22 -1.22 7.43
C PHE A 53 -1.65 -0.61 8.77
N ILE A 54 -2.18 -1.42 9.67
CA ILE A 54 -2.58 -0.90 10.99
C ILE A 54 -1.35 -0.43 11.76
N ARG A 55 -0.23 -1.15 11.70
CA ARG A 55 1.04 -0.75 12.33
C ARG A 55 1.47 0.65 11.86
N ILE A 56 1.41 0.91 10.57
CA ILE A 56 1.86 2.20 10.04
C ILE A 56 0.84 3.31 10.32
N LEU A 57 -0.45 3.04 10.16
CA LEU A 57 -1.52 4.00 10.44
C LEU A 57 -1.64 4.33 11.93
N SER A 58 -1.19 3.43 12.83
CA SER A 58 -1.19 3.68 14.27
C SER A 58 -0.30 4.85 14.70
N ASN A 59 0.60 5.33 13.84
CA ASN A 59 1.41 6.50 14.11
C ASN A 59 0.67 7.83 13.84
N SER A 60 -0.57 7.78 13.34
CA SER A 60 -1.36 8.99 13.08
C SER A 60 -1.67 9.77 14.37
N PRO A 61 -1.48 11.09 14.38
CA PRO A 61 -1.97 11.94 15.46
C PRO A 61 -3.49 12.17 15.39
N LEU A 62 -4.12 11.78 14.28
CA LEU A 62 -5.56 11.94 14.04
C LEU A 62 -6.30 10.65 14.37
N LEU A 63 -7.53 10.77 14.83
CA LEU A 63 -8.43 9.63 15.02
C LEU A 63 -8.79 9.03 13.66
N LEU A 64 -8.42 7.77 13.44
CA LEU A 64 -8.73 7.02 12.23
C LEU A 64 -9.73 5.90 12.55
N ASP A 65 -10.73 5.76 11.69
CA ASP A 65 -11.67 4.64 11.64
C ASP A 65 -11.28 3.77 10.43
N VAL A 66 -10.65 2.62 10.69
CA VAL A 66 -10.07 1.76 9.64
C VAL A 66 -10.96 0.59 9.37
N ASN A 67 -11.40 0.47 8.12
CA ASN A 67 -12.28 -0.59 7.64
C ASN A 67 -11.62 -1.34 6.49
N PHE A 68 -11.89 -2.65 6.39
CA PHE A 68 -11.36 -3.48 5.32
C PHE A 68 -12.43 -3.78 4.28
N MET A 69 -12.06 -3.64 3.00
CA MET A 69 -12.90 -3.98 1.86
C MET A 69 -12.44 -5.27 1.20
N LYS A 70 -13.40 -6.11 0.83
CA LYS A 70 -13.22 -7.31 0.00
C LYS A 70 -13.95 -7.17 -1.33
N LEU A 71 -13.48 -7.90 -2.32
CA LEU A 71 -14.21 -8.12 -3.56
C LEU A 71 -15.36 -9.09 -3.31
N LYS A 72 -16.51 -8.83 -3.93
CA LYS A 72 -17.70 -9.69 -3.88
C LYS A 72 -17.56 -10.90 -4.83
N SER A 73 -16.93 -10.65 -5.99
CA SER A 73 -16.74 -11.66 -7.03
C SER A 73 -15.60 -12.64 -6.77
N HIS A 74 -14.72 -12.35 -5.79
CA HIS A 74 -13.52 -13.15 -5.54
C HIS A 74 -13.44 -13.64 -4.09
N ALA A 75 -13.49 -14.97 -3.91
CA ALA A 75 -13.32 -15.58 -2.58
C ALA A 75 -11.83 -15.72 -2.21
N SER A 76 -11.46 -15.32 -1.01
CA SER A 76 -10.11 -15.54 -0.49
C SER A 76 -9.81 -17.02 -0.30
N LYS A 77 -8.72 -17.52 -0.89
CA LYS A 77 -8.31 -18.93 -0.79
C LYS A 77 -7.45 -19.23 0.46
N HIS A 78 -6.85 -18.20 1.06
CA HIS A 78 -5.86 -18.34 2.13
C HIS A 78 -6.31 -17.72 3.45
N THR A 79 -7.54 -17.21 3.52
CA THR A 79 -8.11 -16.60 4.72
C THR A 79 -9.45 -17.28 5.03
N PRO A 80 -9.69 -17.69 6.29
CA PRO A 80 -10.96 -18.32 6.68
C PRO A 80 -12.17 -17.44 6.35
N ALA A 81 -13.27 -18.07 5.92
CA ALA A 81 -14.50 -17.35 5.60
C ALA A 81 -15.05 -16.56 6.81
N GLU A 82 -14.96 -17.13 8.01
CA GLU A 82 -15.38 -16.46 9.26
C GLU A 82 -14.63 -15.14 9.47
N HIS A 83 -13.32 -15.09 9.19
CA HIS A 83 -12.51 -13.87 9.26
C HIS A 83 -13.01 -12.84 8.23
N MET A 84 -13.24 -13.28 6.99
CA MET A 84 -13.72 -12.41 5.93
C MET A 84 -15.12 -11.84 6.23
N ASP A 85 -16.02 -12.66 6.77
CA ASP A 85 -17.38 -12.22 7.07
C ASP A 85 -17.46 -11.32 8.30
N ARG A 86 -16.49 -11.45 9.22
CA ARG A 86 -16.45 -10.64 10.44
C ARG A 86 -15.80 -9.28 10.24
N PHE A 87 -14.78 -9.17 9.42
CA PHE A 87 -13.90 -7.99 9.35
C PHE A 87 -13.92 -7.26 8.02
N TYR A 88 -14.49 -7.86 6.97
CA TYR A 88 -14.45 -7.30 5.62
C TYR A 88 -15.86 -6.96 5.11
N HIS A 89 -15.94 -5.81 4.46
CA HIS A 89 -17.16 -5.30 3.85
C HIS A 89 -17.01 -5.23 2.33
N THR A 90 -18.14 -5.30 1.64
CA THR A 90 -18.19 -5.06 0.19
C THR A 90 -18.31 -3.57 -0.13
N LEU A 91 -18.09 -3.19 -1.39
CA LEU A 91 -18.36 -1.81 -1.85
C LEU A 91 -19.80 -1.39 -1.57
N GLU A 92 -20.77 -2.27 -1.79
CA GLU A 92 -22.21 -1.99 -1.58
C GLU A 92 -22.53 -1.61 -0.11
N GLU A 93 -21.82 -2.22 0.84
CA GLU A 93 -21.97 -1.91 2.27
C GLU A 93 -21.30 -0.58 2.63
N LEU A 94 -20.08 -0.36 2.17
CA LEU A 94 -19.27 0.82 2.52
C LEU A 94 -19.68 2.08 1.76
N SER A 95 -20.24 1.97 0.55
CA SER A 95 -20.65 3.11 -0.27
C SER A 95 -21.77 3.95 0.33
N LYS A 96 -22.44 3.46 1.37
CA LYS A 96 -23.48 4.18 2.13
C LYS A 96 -22.89 5.19 3.12
N GLU A 97 -21.58 5.16 3.30
CA GLU A 97 -20.88 5.94 4.30
C GLU A 97 -19.86 6.89 3.66
N ASN A 98 -19.54 8.00 4.33
CA ASN A 98 -18.51 8.89 3.86
C ASN A 98 -17.13 8.29 4.13
N ILE A 99 -16.37 8.02 3.07
CA ILE A 99 -15.00 7.53 3.12
C ILE A 99 -14.07 8.70 2.80
N ASP A 100 -13.12 8.96 3.69
CA ASP A 100 -12.18 10.07 3.53
C ASP A 100 -10.93 9.65 2.74
N GLY A 101 -10.42 8.46 3.00
CA GLY A 101 -9.25 7.91 2.31
C GLY A 101 -9.40 6.45 1.95
N MET A 102 -8.77 6.05 0.86
CA MET A 102 -8.74 4.64 0.44
C MET A 102 -7.32 4.19 0.14
N ILE A 103 -7.00 2.97 0.54
CA ILE A 103 -5.76 2.29 0.16
C ILE A 103 -6.15 1.04 -0.63
N VAL A 104 -5.58 0.87 -1.81
CA VAL A 104 -5.72 -0.36 -2.61
C VAL A 104 -4.39 -1.08 -2.61
N THR A 105 -4.36 -2.29 -2.08
CA THR A 105 -3.13 -3.07 -1.92
C THR A 105 -2.69 -3.71 -3.23
N GLY A 106 -1.44 -4.17 -3.30
CA GLY A 106 -0.98 -5.06 -4.35
C GLY A 106 -1.75 -6.38 -4.41
N ALA A 107 -1.51 -7.13 -5.49
CA ALA A 107 -2.04 -8.47 -5.69
C ALA A 107 -1.01 -9.33 -6.44
N PRO A 108 -0.89 -10.65 -6.15
CA PRO A 108 0.10 -11.53 -6.78
C PRO A 108 -0.36 -12.03 -8.16
N VAL A 109 -0.83 -11.14 -9.01
CA VAL A 109 -1.36 -11.42 -10.36
C VAL A 109 -0.65 -10.61 -11.46
N GLU A 110 0.54 -10.11 -11.17
CA GLU A 110 1.29 -9.22 -12.07
C GLU A 110 1.74 -9.87 -13.38
N GLY A 111 1.83 -11.21 -13.43
CA GLY A 111 2.11 -11.95 -14.66
C GLY A 111 0.95 -12.10 -15.64
N MET A 112 -0.29 -11.75 -15.21
CA MET A 112 -1.50 -11.81 -16.05
C MET A 112 -1.76 -10.46 -16.72
N ALA A 113 -2.38 -10.44 -17.91
CA ALA A 113 -2.97 -9.21 -18.42
C ALA A 113 -4.07 -8.73 -17.45
N PHE A 114 -4.35 -7.42 -17.40
CA PHE A 114 -5.35 -6.93 -16.43
C PHE A 114 -6.73 -7.52 -16.70
N GLU A 115 -7.10 -7.66 -17.97
CA GLU A 115 -8.38 -8.21 -18.42
C GLU A 115 -8.53 -9.72 -18.14
N GLU A 116 -7.43 -10.43 -17.90
CA GLU A 116 -7.44 -11.86 -17.55
C GLU A 116 -7.65 -12.07 -16.05
N VAL A 117 -7.57 -11.01 -15.23
CA VAL A 117 -7.81 -11.09 -13.79
C VAL A 117 -9.31 -11.27 -13.54
N ASP A 118 -9.69 -12.35 -12.90
CA ASP A 118 -11.10 -12.78 -12.73
C ASP A 118 -12.00 -11.73 -12.05
N TYR A 119 -11.44 -10.83 -11.26
CA TYR A 119 -12.15 -9.74 -10.59
C TYR A 119 -11.91 -8.36 -11.24
N TRP A 120 -11.36 -8.28 -12.44
CA TRP A 120 -10.99 -7.01 -13.08
C TRP A 120 -12.18 -6.06 -13.23
N THR A 121 -13.32 -6.55 -13.69
CA THR A 121 -14.53 -5.72 -13.86
C THR A 121 -14.98 -5.08 -12.54
N GLU A 122 -15.06 -5.85 -11.46
CA GLU A 122 -15.43 -5.32 -10.14
C GLU A 122 -14.38 -4.31 -9.64
N LEU A 123 -13.10 -4.57 -9.88
CA LEU A 123 -12.03 -3.65 -9.49
C LEU A 123 -12.15 -2.31 -10.22
N GLN A 124 -12.50 -2.31 -11.51
CA GLN A 124 -12.76 -1.10 -12.29
C GLN A 124 -13.95 -0.30 -11.72
N GLU A 125 -15.02 -0.99 -11.31
CA GLU A 125 -16.17 -0.36 -10.65
C GLU A 125 -15.76 0.32 -9.33
N ILE A 126 -14.95 -0.38 -8.51
CA ILE A 126 -14.43 0.17 -7.25
C ILE A 126 -13.52 1.38 -7.52
N PHE A 127 -12.64 1.31 -8.51
CA PHE A 127 -11.75 2.40 -8.88
C PHE A 127 -12.53 3.65 -9.31
N ASN A 128 -13.51 3.48 -10.19
CA ASN A 128 -14.36 4.58 -10.64
C ASN A 128 -15.16 5.18 -9.47
N TRP A 129 -15.72 4.33 -8.62
CA TRP A 129 -16.43 4.79 -7.44
C TRP A 129 -15.51 5.56 -6.47
N ALA A 130 -14.30 5.04 -6.21
CA ALA A 130 -13.33 5.69 -5.33
C ALA A 130 -12.92 7.06 -5.86
N ARG A 131 -12.67 7.17 -7.17
CA ARG A 131 -12.31 8.44 -7.82
C ARG A 131 -13.35 9.54 -7.65
N GLU A 132 -14.63 9.19 -7.57
CA GLU A 132 -15.73 10.13 -7.43
C GLU A 132 -16.12 10.39 -5.97
N ASN A 133 -15.92 9.43 -5.07
CA ASN A 133 -16.51 9.47 -3.73
C ASN A 133 -15.48 9.54 -2.60
N VAL A 134 -14.18 9.29 -2.86
CA VAL A 134 -13.13 9.30 -1.86
C VAL A 134 -12.22 10.51 -2.05
N ARG A 135 -11.84 11.19 -0.96
CA ARG A 135 -11.01 12.39 -1.06
C ARG A 135 -9.60 12.12 -1.57
N SER A 136 -9.01 11.00 -1.18
CA SER A 136 -7.68 10.60 -1.65
C SER A 136 -7.53 9.10 -1.65
N THR A 137 -6.88 8.56 -2.70
CA THR A 137 -6.61 7.13 -2.84
C THR A 137 -5.13 6.87 -3.03
N LEU A 138 -4.58 5.92 -2.25
CA LEU A 138 -3.27 5.32 -2.47
C LEU A 138 -3.44 3.98 -3.19
N TYR A 139 -2.85 3.85 -4.35
CA TYR A 139 -2.72 2.60 -5.08
C TYR A 139 -1.30 2.06 -4.89
N ILE A 140 -1.14 0.81 -4.42
CA ILE A 140 0.16 0.26 -4.04
C ILE A 140 0.53 -0.94 -4.91
N CYS A 141 1.77 -0.96 -5.39
CA CYS A 141 2.38 -2.01 -6.19
C CYS A 141 1.55 -2.37 -7.44
N TRP A 142 1.02 -3.59 -7.53
CA TRP A 142 0.18 -3.99 -8.66
C TRP A 142 -1.06 -3.10 -8.82
N ALA A 143 -1.69 -2.68 -7.72
CA ALA A 143 -2.83 -1.76 -7.81
C ALA A 143 -2.43 -0.38 -8.38
N ALA A 144 -1.20 0.07 -8.15
CA ALA A 144 -0.69 1.29 -8.78
C ALA A 144 -0.64 1.13 -10.32
N GLN A 145 -0.13 0.00 -10.79
CA GLN A 145 -0.11 -0.31 -12.24
C GLN A 145 -1.53 -0.48 -12.79
N ALA A 146 -2.42 -1.16 -12.06
CA ALA A 146 -3.81 -1.36 -12.44
C ALA A 146 -4.59 -0.04 -12.53
N GLY A 147 -4.39 0.86 -11.57
CA GLY A 147 -5.01 2.19 -11.57
C GLY A 147 -4.47 3.07 -12.71
N LEU A 148 -3.16 3.08 -12.94
CA LEU A 148 -2.54 3.79 -14.06
C LEU A 148 -3.06 3.27 -15.40
N TYR A 149 -3.21 1.95 -15.53
CA TYR A 149 -3.79 1.35 -16.73
C TYR A 149 -5.26 1.72 -16.90
N HIS A 150 -6.08 1.53 -15.89
CA HIS A 150 -7.53 1.77 -15.95
C HIS A 150 -7.88 3.22 -16.27
N PHE A 151 -7.15 4.17 -15.71
CA PHE A 151 -7.51 5.59 -15.82
C PHE A 151 -6.79 6.34 -16.93
N TYR A 152 -5.62 5.83 -17.36
CA TYR A 152 -4.70 6.57 -18.23
C TYR A 152 -4.09 5.71 -19.33
N ASP A 153 -4.52 4.46 -19.48
CA ASP A 153 -4.00 3.50 -20.48
C ASP A 153 -2.48 3.28 -20.40
N ILE A 154 -1.88 3.47 -19.21
CA ILE A 154 -0.45 3.22 -19.01
C ILE A 154 -0.20 1.72 -18.89
N PRO A 155 0.52 1.10 -19.84
CA PRO A 155 0.77 -0.33 -19.80
C PRO A 155 1.80 -0.71 -18.73
N LYS A 156 1.77 -1.96 -18.28
CA LYS A 156 2.84 -2.56 -17.51
C LYS A 156 3.75 -3.39 -18.42
N TYR A 157 5.03 -3.45 -18.07
CA TYR A 157 6.05 -4.18 -18.80
C TYR A 157 6.70 -5.23 -17.91
N PRO A 158 6.97 -6.45 -18.42
CA PRO A 158 7.69 -7.45 -17.65
C PRO A 158 9.14 -7.02 -17.44
N LEU A 159 9.63 -7.22 -16.21
CA LEU A 159 11.05 -7.07 -15.90
C LEU A 159 11.81 -8.35 -16.27
N PRO A 160 13.07 -8.25 -16.72
CA PRO A 160 13.90 -9.41 -17.01
C PRO A 160 14.21 -10.26 -15.77
N LYS A 161 14.21 -9.63 -14.58
CA LYS A 161 14.37 -10.24 -13.27
C LYS A 161 13.45 -9.56 -12.26
N LYS A 162 13.11 -10.27 -11.18
CA LYS A 162 12.34 -9.70 -10.07
C LYS A 162 13.08 -8.47 -9.50
N MET A 163 12.41 -7.32 -9.45
CA MET A 163 12.87 -6.17 -8.69
C MET A 163 12.64 -6.48 -7.21
N PHE A 164 13.73 -6.79 -6.47
CA PHE A 164 13.62 -7.37 -5.15
C PHE A 164 14.67 -6.79 -4.20
N GLY A 165 14.25 -6.06 -3.19
CA GLY A 165 15.15 -5.41 -2.23
C GLY A 165 14.68 -4.04 -1.77
N ILE A 166 15.61 -3.26 -1.21
CA ILE A 166 15.39 -1.90 -0.68
C ILE A 166 16.16 -0.90 -1.55
N PHE A 167 15.47 -0.13 -2.35
CA PHE A 167 16.13 0.73 -3.34
C PHE A 167 16.15 2.20 -2.89
N PRO A 168 17.30 2.88 -3.04
CA PRO A 168 17.39 4.32 -2.85
C PRO A 168 16.45 5.03 -3.82
N THR A 169 15.58 5.88 -3.31
CA THR A 169 14.57 6.60 -4.06
C THR A 169 14.70 8.09 -3.79
N ILE A 170 14.56 8.91 -4.82
CA ILE A 170 14.75 10.36 -4.76
C ILE A 170 13.39 11.04 -4.95
N PRO A 171 12.96 11.94 -4.04
CA PRO A 171 11.84 12.82 -4.28
C PRO A 171 12.20 13.82 -5.41
N LEU A 172 11.53 13.72 -6.55
CA LEU A 172 11.72 14.66 -7.66
C LEU A 172 11.00 15.99 -7.44
N LYS A 173 10.07 16.00 -6.49
CA LYS A 173 9.24 17.13 -6.09
C LYS A 173 9.20 17.23 -4.56
N PRO A 174 10.32 17.57 -3.91
CA PRO A 174 10.42 17.57 -2.43
C PRO A 174 9.47 18.56 -1.76
N GLU A 175 8.97 19.56 -2.49
CA GLU A 175 7.94 20.50 -2.03
C GLU A 175 6.54 19.89 -1.90
N GLN A 176 6.31 18.69 -2.43
CA GLN A 176 5.03 18.03 -2.30
C GLN A 176 4.71 17.71 -0.84
N PRO A 177 3.48 17.96 -0.37
CA PRO A 177 3.07 17.66 1.01
C PRO A 177 3.34 16.22 1.44
N LEU A 178 3.30 15.28 0.50
CA LEU A 178 3.60 13.87 0.75
C LEU A 178 5.03 13.64 1.26
N PHE A 179 5.98 14.49 0.87
CA PHE A 179 7.39 14.39 1.23
C PHE A 179 7.82 15.33 2.38
N ARG A 180 6.87 15.93 3.09
CA ARG A 180 7.23 16.79 4.22
C ARG A 180 8.03 16.01 5.27
N GLY A 181 9.25 16.45 5.55
CA GLY A 181 10.18 15.84 6.51
C GLY A 181 11.00 14.68 5.93
N PHE A 182 10.91 14.43 4.62
CA PHE A 182 11.78 13.45 3.95
C PHE A 182 13.20 13.98 3.79
N ASP A 183 14.14 13.04 3.75
CA ASP A 183 15.51 13.27 3.32
C ASP A 183 15.57 13.33 1.78
N ASP A 184 16.71 13.79 1.23
CA ASP A 184 16.94 13.85 -0.22
C ASP A 184 16.90 12.48 -0.89
N VAL A 185 17.15 11.41 -0.13
CA VAL A 185 17.08 10.01 -0.56
C VAL A 185 16.38 9.21 0.53
N PHE A 186 15.40 8.40 0.13
CA PHE A 186 14.74 7.49 1.05
C PHE A 186 14.71 6.05 0.53
N PRO A 187 14.87 5.06 1.41
CA PRO A 187 14.80 3.65 1.03
C PRO A 187 13.37 3.21 0.77
N MET A 188 13.13 2.53 -0.36
CA MET A 188 11.81 1.98 -0.70
C MET A 188 11.90 0.49 -0.97
N PRO A 189 11.18 -0.37 -0.22
CA PRO A 189 11.07 -1.79 -0.52
C PRO A 189 10.38 -2.03 -1.87
N GLN A 190 10.93 -2.97 -2.64
CA GLN A 190 10.39 -3.42 -3.93
C GLN A 190 10.31 -4.95 -3.95
N SER A 191 9.18 -5.47 -4.44
CA SER A 191 8.99 -6.90 -4.71
C SER A 191 8.01 -7.04 -5.88
N ARG A 192 8.51 -6.96 -7.13
CA ARG A 192 7.67 -6.97 -8.32
C ARG A 192 8.36 -7.55 -9.54
N HIS A 193 7.58 -8.11 -10.47
CA HIS A 193 8.02 -8.67 -11.76
C HIS A 193 7.67 -7.78 -12.95
N THR A 194 7.00 -6.65 -12.71
CA THR A 194 6.58 -5.70 -13.75
C THR A 194 6.90 -4.26 -13.37
N GLU A 195 6.93 -3.38 -14.36
CA GLU A 195 7.15 -1.95 -14.19
C GLU A 195 6.19 -1.13 -15.04
N VAL A 196 6.07 0.15 -14.72
CA VAL A 196 5.57 1.21 -15.61
C VAL A 196 6.75 2.06 -16.05
N ARG A 197 6.70 2.63 -17.24
CA ARG A 197 7.81 3.39 -17.81
C ARG A 197 7.56 4.89 -17.72
N ARG A 198 8.64 5.61 -17.48
CA ARG A 198 8.64 7.08 -17.39
C ARG A 198 8.02 7.71 -18.64
N GLU A 199 8.44 7.26 -19.83
CA GLU A 199 8.00 7.81 -21.11
C GLU A 199 6.50 7.67 -21.36
N ASP A 200 5.84 6.66 -20.81
CA ASP A 200 4.38 6.50 -20.94
C ASP A 200 3.65 7.44 -19.99
N ILE A 201 4.16 7.63 -18.76
CA ILE A 201 3.58 8.53 -17.78
C ILE A 201 3.71 9.99 -18.23
N GLU A 202 4.88 10.39 -18.76
CA GLU A 202 5.15 11.75 -19.20
C GLU A 202 4.32 12.18 -20.43
N ARG A 203 3.70 11.25 -21.14
CA ARG A 203 2.73 11.55 -22.23
C ARG A 203 1.37 11.99 -21.73
N VAL A 204 1.08 11.81 -20.45
CA VAL A 204 -0.22 12.14 -19.85
C VAL A 204 -0.08 13.42 -19.02
N ASP A 205 -0.65 14.51 -19.48
CA ASP A 205 -0.55 15.84 -18.84
C ASP A 205 -1.02 15.85 -17.38
N ASP A 206 -2.00 15.01 -17.04
CA ASP A 206 -2.53 14.90 -15.68
C ASP A 206 -1.60 14.16 -14.71
N LEU A 207 -0.63 13.39 -15.21
CA LEU A 207 0.28 12.64 -14.36
C LEU A 207 1.58 13.39 -14.08
N GLU A 208 2.14 13.14 -12.91
CA GLU A 208 3.44 13.65 -12.50
C GLU A 208 4.20 12.58 -11.73
N ILE A 209 5.42 12.28 -12.19
CA ILE A 209 6.34 11.44 -11.43
C ILE A 209 6.93 12.31 -10.32
N ILE A 210 6.65 11.96 -9.06
CA ILE A 210 7.10 12.73 -7.90
C ILE A 210 8.24 12.06 -7.13
N ALA A 211 8.49 10.77 -7.36
CA ALA A 211 9.67 10.06 -6.85
C ALA A 211 10.13 8.97 -7.83
N GLU A 212 11.44 8.75 -7.87
CA GLU A 212 12.08 7.77 -8.76
C GLU A 212 13.35 7.21 -8.14
N SER A 213 13.74 6.04 -8.57
CA SER A 213 15.02 5.40 -8.26
C SER A 213 15.80 5.13 -9.55
N GLU A 214 17.08 5.35 -9.54
CA GLU A 214 17.96 5.01 -10.67
C GLU A 214 17.91 3.50 -10.99
N GLU A 215 17.81 2.67 -9.94
CA GLU A 215 17.82 1.22 -10.09
C GLU A 215 16.43 0.60 -10.26
N SER A 216 15.41 1.11 -9.54
CA SER A 216 14.07 0.53 -9.58
C SER A 216 13.06 1.32 -10.42
N GLY A 217 13.48 2.41 -11.07
CA GLY A 217 12.65 3.23 -11.96
C GLY A 217 11.60 4.04 -11.21
N VAL A 218 10.45 4.26 -11.85
CA VAL A 218 9.35 5.07 -11.32
C VAL A 218 8.85 4.51 -9.99
N ALA A 219 8.87 5.35 -8.96
CA ALA A 219 8.51 4.95 -7.60
C ALA A 219 7.16 5.49 -7.16
N ILE A 220 6.88 6.78 -7.36
CA ILE A 220 5.60 7.39 -7.00
C ILE A 220 5.16 8.32 -8.13
N VAL A 221 3.92 8.12 -8.58
CA VAL A 221 3.21 8.99 -9.53
C VAL A 221 2.00 9.58 -8.82
N ARG A 222 1.66 10.82 -9.11
CA ARG A 222 0.40 11.44 -8.68
C ARG A 222 -0.42 11.92 -9.86
N SER A 223 -1.73 12.00 -9.70
CA SER A 223 -2.59 12.81 -10.56
C SER A 223 -2.51 14.30 -10.13
N ARG A 224 -2.47 15.21 -11.11
CA ARG A 224 -2.48 16.66 -10.87
C ARG A 224 -3.88 17.17 -10.56
N SER A 225 -4.88 16.57 -11.22
CA SER A 225 -6.29 16.96 -11.11
C SER A 225 -7.04 16.25 -9.97
N ARG A 226 -6.49 15.12 -9.47
CA ARG A 226 -7.09 14.28 -8.44
C ARG A 226 -6.13 14.09 -7.26
N ARG A 227 -6.67 13.68 -6.13
CA ARG A 227 -5.88 13.32 -4.94
C ARG A 227 -5.53 11.83 -4.95
N GLU A 228 -4.91 11.37 -6.03
CA GLU A 228 -4.54 9.98 -6.26
C GLU A 228 -3.03 9.83 -6.36
N PHE A 229 -2.51 8.81 -5.67
CA PHE A 229 -1.09 8.47 -5.68
C PHE A 229 -0.92 7.00 -6.06
N PHE A 230 0.00 6.74 -6.96
CA PHE A 230 0.35 5.42 -7.47
C PHE A 230 1.78 5.10 -7.03
N ILE A 231 1.93 4.20 -6.06
CA ILE A 231 3.20 3.85 -5.41
C ILE A 231 3.60 2.45 -5.87
N THR A 232 4.71 2.31 -6.58
CA THR A 232 5.13 1.02 -7.15
C THR A 232 5.81 0.10 -6.13
N GLY A 233 6.28 0.63 -5.02
CA GLY A 233 6.94 -0.09 -3.93
C GLY A 233 6.03 -0.33 -2.72
N HIS A 234 6.64 -0.80 -1.62
CA HIS A 234 5.95 -1.30 -0.44
C HIS A 234 6.49 -0.67 0.86
N LEU A 235 6.12 0.56 1.14
CA LEU A 235 6.54 1.21 2.39
C LEU A 235 5.84 0.62 3.63
N GLU A 236 4.74 -0.11 3.45
CA GLU A 236 4.00 -0.78 4.53
C GLU A 236 4.67 -2.05 5.06
N TYR A 237 5.62 -2.62 4.34
CA TYR A 237 6.21 -3.92 4.67
C TYR A 237 6.82 -3.98 6.06
N ALA A 238 6.52 -5.10 6.75
CA ALA A 238 7.20 -5.49 7.99
C ALA A 238 8.69 -5.78 7.75
N PRO A 239 9.50 -5.74 8.81
CA PRO A 239 10.94 -6.00 8.69
C PRO A 239 11.33 -7.31 8.02
N ASP A 240 10.53 -8.36 8.20
CA ASP A 240 10.77 -9.72 7.78
C ASP A 240 10.01 -10.13 6.49
N THR A 241 9.24 -9.22 5.90
CA THR A 241 8.41 -9.54 4.72
C THR A 241 9.25 -10.05 3.55
N LEU A 242 10.34 -9.35 3.17
CA LEU A 242 11.20 -9.79 2.06
C LEU A 242 12.00 -11.05 2.41
N ASP A 243 12.38 -11.27 3.68
CA ASP A 243 13.02 -12.52 4.13
C ASP A 243 12.06 -13.70 3.99
N THR A 244 10.81 -13.51 4.39
CA THR A 244 9.75 -14.52 4.25
C THR A 244 9.51 -14.87 2.77
N GLU A 245 9.46 -13.88 1.89
CA GLU A 245 9.34 -14.09 0.45
C GLU A 245 10.57 -14.82 -0.12
N TYR A 246 11.76 -14.37 0.23
CA TYR A 246 13.02 -14.98 -0.22
C TYR A 246 13.10 -16.45 0.17
N ARG A 247 12.87 -16.77 1.46
CA ARG A 247 12.93 -18.16 1.96
C ARG A 247 11.82 -19.04 1.40
N ARG A 248 10.62 -18.48 1.17
CA ARG A 248 9.51 -19.19 0.52
C ARG A 248 9.84 -19.59 -0.90
N ASP A 249 10.55 -18.74 -1.64
CA ASP A 249 10.86 -18.92 -3.05
C ASP A 249 12.12 -19.76 -3.26
N LEU A 250 13.06 -19.77 -2.29
CA LEU A 250 14.17 -20.71 -2.26
C LEU A 250 13.66 -22.16 -2.30
N GLY A 251 14.18 -22.94 -3.22
CA GLY A 251 13.79 -24.34 -3.41
C GLY A 251 12.52 -24.55 -4.25
N LYS A 252 11.85 -23.46 -4.69
CA LYS A 252 10.77 -23.54 -5.69
C LYS A 252 11.22 -23.08 -7.08
N ARG A 253 12.25 -22.24 -7.12
CA ARG A 253 12.78 -21.61 -8.34
C ARG A 253 14.29 -21.55 -8.22
N ASP A 254 14.97 -21.77 -9.35
CA ASP A 254 16.46 -21.73 -9.43
C ASP A 254 17.00 -20.30 -9.63
N ASP A 255 16.12 -19.32 -9.91
CA ASP A 255 16.47 -17.92 -10.23
C ASP A 255 16.20 -16.94 -9.09
N VAL A 256 16.12 -17.42 -7.85
CA VAL A 256 15.84 -16.57 -6.69
C VAL A 256 17.12 -15.85 -6.26
N GLU A 257 17.13 -14.54 -6.46
CA GLU A 257 18.21 -13.66 -6.00
C GLU A 257 17.97 -13.17 -4.56
N VAL A 258 19.08 -12.94 -3.84
CA VAL A 258 19.04 -12.31 -2.51
C VAL A 258 18.48 -10.88 -2.67
N PRO A 259 17.52 -10.44 -1.82
CA PRO A 259 17.00 -9.10 -1.91
C PRO A 259 18.11 -8.06 -1.67
N LYS A 260 18.28 -7.13 -2.64
CA LYS A 260 19.32 -6.10 -2.63
C LYS A 260 19.17 -5.15 -1.43
N TYR A 261 20.28 -4.78 -0.80
CA TYR A 261 20.34 -3.77 0.28
C TYR A 261 19.44 -4.08 1.49
N TYR A 262 19.02 -5.33 1.64
CA TYR A 262 18.05 -5.73 2.65
C TYR A 262 18.69 -6.41 3.86
N TYR A 263 19.67 -7.28 3.67
CA TYR A 263 20.34 -7.94 4.77
C TYR A 263 21.56 -7.15 5.26
N ARG A 264 21.88 -7.34 6.55
CA ARG A 264 23.13 -6.81 7.11
C ARG A 264 24.30 -7.48 6.40
N GLU A 265 25.21 -6.64 5.86
CA GLU A 265 26.39 -7.11 5.11
C GLU A 265 26.03 -8.05 3.96
N ASP A 266 24.84 -7.87 3.33
CA ASP A 266 24.30 -8.70 2.25
C ASP A 266 24.22 -10.20 2.59
N ASN A 267 24.18 -10.54 3.89
CA ASN A 267 24.17 -11.92 4.37
C ASN A 267 22.80 -12.29 4.98
N PRO A 268 22.03 -13.22 4.38
CA PRO A 268 20.73 -13.68 4.89
C PRO A 268 20.76 -14.20 6.33
N ASP A 269 21.89 -14.76 6.79
CA ASP A 269 22.03 -15.28 8.15
C ASP A 269 22.16 -14.17 9.22
N LYS A 270 22.46 -12.92 8.79
CA LYS A 270 22.56 -11.76 9.69
C LYS A 270 21.26 -11.02 9.88
N GLY A 271 20.20 -11.43 9.18
CA GLY A 271 18.86 -10.88 9.26
C GLY A 271 18.71 -9.50 8.60
N PRO A 272 17.46 -8.98 8.56
CA PRO A 272 17.12 -7.74 7.90
C PRO A 272 17.80 -6.49 8.50
N LEU A 273 18.14 -5.55 7.64
CA LEU A 273 18.51 -4.18 7.99
C LEU A 273 17.35 -3.24 7.61
N VAL A 274 16.55 -2.86 8.59
CA VAL A 274 15.38 -2.00 8.36
C VAL A 274 15.80 -0.55 8.23
N THR A 275 15.67 0.01 7.03
CA THR A 275 16.07 1.39 6.71
C THR A 275 14.92 2.27 6.27
N TRP A 276 13.75 1.72 5.92
CA TRP A 276 12.62 2.44 5.32
C TRP A 276 11.54 2.89 6.31
N ARG A 277 11.53 2.40 7.55
CA ARG A 277 10.43 2.60 8.52
C ARG A 277 10.12 4.07 8.80
N SER A 278 11.13 4.91 8.95
CA SER A 278 10.93 6.33 9.28
C SER A 278 10.20 7.06 8.14
N HIS A 279 10.66 6.86 6.90
CA HIS A 279 10.04 7.45 5.71
C HIS A 279 8.66 6.87 5.43
N ALA A 280 8.47 5.57 5.69
CA ALA A 280 7.16 4.94 5.63
C ALA A 280 6.16 5.62 6.55
N ASN A 281 6.52 5.82 7.82
CA ASN A 281 5.67 6.54 8.78
C ASN A 281 5.39 7.97 8.31
N LEU A 282 6.39 8.70 7.85
CA LEU A 282 6.21 10.06 7.33
C LEU A 282 5.25 10.08 6.13
N LEU A 283 5.43 9.18 5.15
CA LEU A 283 4.58 9.14 3.96
C LEU A 283 3.11 8.95 4.33
N PHE A 284 2.81 7.94 5.14
CA PHE A 284 1.43 7.66 5.52
C PHE A 284 0.83 8.77 6.40
N MET A 285 1.62 9.38 7.31
CA MET A 285 1.15 10.50 8.12
C MET A 285 0.89 11.76 7.28
N ASN A 286 1.76 12.04 6.32
CA ASN A 286 1.59 13.13 5.37
C ASN A 286 0.37 12.91 4.48
N TRP A 287 0.16 11.65 4.02
CA TRP A 287 -1.04 11.30 3.28
C TRP A 287 -2.33 11.44 4.11
N VAL A 288 -2.35 10.98 5.36
CA VAL A 288 -3.50 11.16 6.26
C VAL A 288 -3.79 12.65 6.49
N SER A 289 -2.75 13.48 6.62
CA SER A 289 -2.92 14.95 6.70
C SER A 289 -3.49 15.51 5.40
N TRP A 290 -3.08 14.99 4.25
CA TRP A 290 -3.61 15.36 2.94
C TRP A 290 -5.08 14.96 2.78
N VAL A 291 -5.48 13.78 3.27
CA VAL A 291 -6.87 13.31 3.31
C VAL A 291 -7.75 14.27 4.13
N LEU A 292 -7.25 14.77 5.26
CA LEU A 292 -7.98 15.77 6.08
C LEU A 292 -8.27 17.06 5.32
N GLY A 293 -7.50 17.38 4.28
CA GLY A 293 -7.69 18.60 3.49
C GLY A 293 -7.06 19.84 4.11
N SER A 294 -6.09 19.68 5.01
CA SER A 294 -5.22 20.78 5.43
C SER A 294 -4.30 21.11 4.24
N GLU A 295 -4.59 22.23 3.55
CA GLU A 295 -3.71 22.83 2.56
C GLU A 295 -2.41 23.34 3.21
#